data_b1ee265394ece1bd1a40442eca629787
#
_entry.id   b1ee265394ece1bd1a40442eca629787
#
_cell.length_a   1.000
_cell.length_b   1.000
_cell.length_c   1.000
_cell.angle_alpha   90.00
_cell.angle_beta   90.00
_cell.angle_gamma   90.00
#
_symmetry.space_group_name_H-M   'P 1'
#
loop_
_entity.id
_entity.type
_entity.pdbx_description
1 polymer ?
#
loop_
_entity_poly.entity_id
_entity_poly.type
_entity_poly.pdbx_seq_one_letter_code
_entity_poly.pdbx_strand_id
1 'polypeptide(L)'
;MQTRRATPDDMVSVAKLHRLSFFHAMPHMPVLHTPEEDLAFYSTVVFPSSEIWLTESSGDIYGFIAFHSGWVNHLYVHPEHQASGIGSTLLALAQSSQPSLRLWTFPCNLKARRFYERHGFRIEKETDGTDNEERQPDILYHWTRCSEANFHPNELGNSLTT
;
A
#
# COMPACT_ATOMS: atom_id res chain seq x y z
N MET A 1 0.57 13.48 15.49
CA MET A 1 0.99 12.86 14.22
C MET A 1 0.45 13.69 13.07
N GLN A 2 1.28 13.90 12.05
CA GLN A 2 0.94 14.67 10.85
C GLN A 2 1.19 13.80 9.62
N THR A 3 0.28 13.88 8.64
CA THR A 3 0.46 13.24 7.32
C THR A 3 0.75 14.32 6.29
N ARG A 4 1.82 14.14 5.52
CA ARG A 4 2.28 15.09 4.50
C ARG A 4 2.93 14.41 3.30
N ARG A 5 3.11 15.16 2.23
CA ARG A 5 3.93 14.74 1.08
C ARG A 5 5.39 14.60 1.50
N ALA A 6 6.05 13.60 0.93
CA ALA A 6 7.49 13.43 1.11
C ALA A 6 8.29 14.44 0.28
N THR A 7 9.46 14.77 0.78
CA THR A 7 10.49 15.56 0.10
C THR A 7 11.70 14.67 -0.21
N PRO A 8 12.65 15.08 -1.08
CA PRO A 8 13.85 14.30 -1.33
C PRO A 8 14.66 13.97 -0.07
N ASP A 9 14.67 14.87 0.91
CA ASP A 9 15.41 14.69 2.17
C ASP A 9 14.82 13.57 3.05
N ASP A 10 13.56 13.23 2.85
CA ASP A 10 12.92 12.13 3.60
C ASP A 10 13.37 10.73 3.16
N MET A 11 14.00 10.60 1.98
CA MET A 11 14.29 9.30 1.38
C MET A 11 15.23 8.45 2.22
N VAL A 12 16.12 9.04 3.00
CA VAL A 12 16.98 8.32 3.95
C VAL A 12 16.11 7.59 5.00
N SER A 13 15.16 8.30 5.60
CA SER A 13 14.26 7.75 6.63
C SER A 13 13.25 6.76 6.03
N VAL A 14 12.75 7.04 4.83
CA VAL A 14 11.85 6.15 4.08
C VAL A 14 12.52 4.81 3.77
N ALA A 15 13.75 4.82 3.24
CA ALA A 15 14.50 3.61 2.95
C ALA A 15 14.80 2.78 4.21
N LYS A 16 15.16 3.43 5.31
CA LYS A 16 15.36 2.77 6.61
C LYS A 16 14.09 2.14 7.13
N LEU A 17 12.97 2.86 7.06
CA LEU A 17 11.67 2.35 7.51
C LEU A 17 11.20 1.15 6.69
N HIS A 18 11.36 1.20 5.35
CA HIS A 18 11.11 0.05 4.49
C HIS A 18 11.88 -1.18 4.97
N ARG A 19 13.20 -1.06 5.07
CA ARG A 19 14.08 -2.17 5.46
C ARG A 19 13.70 -2.74 6.82
N LEU A 20 13.50 -1.87 7.82
CA LEU A 20 13.08 -2.27 9.17
C LEU A 20 11.75 -3.05 9.14
N SER A 21 10.74 -2.51 8.47
CA SER A 21 9.39 -3.08 8.46
C SER A 21 9.32 -4.36 7.65
N PHE A 22 10.01 -4.42 6.52
CA PHE A 22 10.06 -5.60 5.65
C PHE A 22 10.65 -6.81 6.38
N PHE A 23 11.83 -6.66 6.97
CA PHE A 23 12.49 -7.77 7.67
C PHE A 23 11.89 -8.08 9.04
N HIS A 24 11.20 -7.12 9.67
CA HIS A 24 10.40 -7.42 10.85
C HIS A 24 9.21 -8.33 10.51
N ALA A 25 8.52 -8.06 9.41
CA ALA A 25 7.38 -8.87 8.95
C ALA A 25 7.81 -10.24 8.41
N MET A 26 8.96 -10.29 7.74
CA MET A 26 9.44 -11.47 7.01
C MET A 26 10.94 -11.70 7.25
N PRO A 27 11.35 -12.11 8.46
CA PRO A 27 12.76 -12.22 8.82
C PRO A 27 13.51 -13.32 8.06
N HIS A 28 12.80 -14.25 7.43
CA HIS A 28 13.36 -15.35 6.62
C HIS A 28 13.68 -14.95 5.18
N MET A 29 13.24 -13.77 4.74
CA MET A 29 13.51 -13.32 3.36
C MET A 29 15.00 -13.05 3.13
N PRO A 30 15.49 -13.33 1.91
CA PRO A 30 16.88 -13.04 1.56
C PRO A 30 17.16 -11.54 1.58
N VAL A 31 18.35 -11.16 2.04
CA VAL A 31 18.84 -9.77 1.97
C VAL A 31 19.49 -9.60 0.61
N LEU A 32 18.79 -8.99 -0.34
CA LEU A 32 19.23 -8.84 -1.74
C LEU A 32 19.97 -7.52 -1.99
N HIS A 33 19.75 -6.52 -1.15
CA HIS A 33 20.28 -5.16 -1.32
C HIS A 33 20.93 -4.64 -0.05
N THR A 34 21.88 -3.74 -0.20
CA THR A 34 22.48 -3.00 0.91
C THR A 34 21.61 -1.79 1.31
N PRO A 35 21.80 -1.21 2.50
CA PRO A 35 21.12 0.04 2.87
C PRO A 35 21.39 1.19 1.90
N GLU A 36 22.57 1.26 1.31
CA GLU A 36 22.97 2.25 0.32
C GLU A 36 22.22 2.05 -1.00
N GLU A 37 22.03 0.81 -1.42
CA GLU A 37 21.23 0.46 -2.60
C GLU A 37 19.75 0.78 -2.39
N ASP A 38 19.22 0.51 -1.19
CA ASP A 38 17.84 0.87 -0.83
C ASP A 38 17.63 2.39 -0.92
N LEU A 39 18.56 3.20 -0.38
CA LEU A 39 18.51 4.65 -0.48
C LEU A 39 18.59 5.13 -1.93
N ALA A 40 19.49 4.57 -2.72
CA ALA A 40 19.63 4.92 -4.13
C ALA A 40 18.33 4.61 -4.90
N PHE A 41 17.72 3.47 -4.65
CA PHE A 41 16.46 3.06 -5.26
C PHE A 41 15.32 4.04 -4.90
N TYR A 42 15.14 4.37 -3.63
CA TYR A 42 14.11 5.32 -3.21
C TYR A 42 14.35 6.73 -3.77
N SER A 43 15.60 7.19 -3.81
CA SER A 43 15.94 8.53 -4.28
C SER A 43 15.85 8.70 -5.79
N THR A 44 16.26 7.68 -6.56
CA THR A 44 16.43 7.79 -8.02
C THR A 44 15.31 7.12 -8.81
N VAL A 45 14.60 6.17 -8.23
CA VAL A 45 13.52 5.42 -8.91
C VAL A 45 12.17 5.74 -8.30
N VAL A 46 11.97 5.52 -7.01
CA VAL A 46 10.64 5.64 -6.38
C VAL A 46 10.20 7.09 -6.29
N PHE A 47 11.05 7.97 -5.76
CA PHE A 47 10.69 9.38 -5.56
C PHE A 47 10.31 10.09 -6.86
N PRO A 48 11.07 9.98 -7.96
CA PRO A 48 10.73 10.65 -9.22
C PRO A 48 9.47 10.11 -9.91
N SER A 49 9.12 8.84 -9.66
CA SER A 49 8.04 8.14 -10.40
C SER A 49 6.76 7.95 -9.59
N SER A 50 6.75 8.26 -8.31
CA SER A 50 5.63 7.93 -7.42
C SER A 50 5.15 9.15 -6.63
N GLU A 51 3.89 9.11 -6.26
CA GLU A 51 3.34 9.97 -5.23
C GLU A 51 3.62 9.33 -3.88
N ILE A 52 4.37 10.05 -3.01
CA ILE A 52 4.77 9.54 -1.70
C ILE A 52 4.19 10.40 -0.60
N TRP A 53 3.45 9.77 0.31
CA TRP A 53 2.94 10.37 1.54
C TRP A 53 3.52 9.66 2.74
N LEU A 54 3.77 10.42 3.80
CA LEU A 54 4.29 9.87 5.05
C LEU A 54 3.53 10.42 6.25
N THR A 55 3.57 9.66 7.34
CA THR A 55 3.06 10.05 8.64
C THR A 55 4.23 10.18 9.60
N GLU A 56 4.34 11.35 10.23
CA GLU A 56 5.43 11.68 11.13
C GLU A 56 4.96 12.29 12.46
N SER A 57 5.83 12.28 13.43
CA SER A 57 5.70 13.05 14.67
C SER A 57 7.10 13.38 15.19
N SER A 58 7.31 14.65 15.54
CA SER A 58 8.59 15.14 16.11
C SER A 58 9.82 14.84 15.22
N GLY A 59 9.63 14.77 13.90
CA GLY A 59 10.70 14.50 12.94
C GLY A 59 10.96 13.01 12.66
N ASP A 60 10.29 12.11 13.35
CA ASP A 60 10.38 10.67 13.11
C ASP A 60 9.23 10.20 12.20
N ILE A 61 9.57 9.42 11.17
CA ILE A 61 8.60 8.84 10.23
C ILE A 61 8.12 7.49 10.74
N TYR A 62 6.81 7.35 10.91
CA TYR A 62 6.17 6.13 11.41
C TYR A 62 5.49 5.30 10.33
N GLY A 63 5.26 5.86 9.16
CA GLY A 63 4.69 5.14 8.03
C GLY A 63 4.81 5.95 6.75
N PHE A 64 4.80 5.26 5.61
CA PHE A 64 4.73 5.88 4.30
C PHE A 64 4.03 4.98 3.30
N ILE A 65 3.48 5.62 2.26
CA ILE A 65 2.94 4.98 1.07
C ILE A 65 3.56 5.60 -0.17
N ALA A 66 3.89 4.78 -1.15
CA ALA A 66 4.26 5.20 -2.49
C ALA A 66 3.36 4.52 -3.51
N PHE A 67 2.66 5.31 -4.33
CA PHE A 67 1.75 4.80 -5.35
C PHE A 67 1.87 5.59 -6.65
N HIS A 68 1.53 4.94 -7.75
CA HIS A 68 1.64 5.50 -9.09
C HIS A 68 0.76 4.73 -10.08
N SER A 69 -0.03 5.45 -10.88
CA SER A 69 -0.78 4.88 -12.01
C SER A 69 -1.57 3.61 -11.69
N GLY A 70 -2.31 3.61 -10.57
CA GLY A 70 -3.11 2.47 -10.14
C GLY A 70 -2.34 1.38 -9.39
N TRP A 71 -1.09 1.63 -9.01
CA TRP A 71 -0.28 0.69 -8.24
C TRP A 71 0.12 1.27 -6.88
N VAL A 72 -0.07 0.51 -5.82
CA VAL A 72 0.59 0.73 -4.53
C VAL A 72 1.89 -0.08 -4.55
N ASN A 73 3.00 0.61 -4.75
CA ASN A 73 4.30 -0.02 -4.83
C ASN A 73 4.90 -0.29 -3.45
N HIS A 74 4.65 0.62 -2.51
CA HIS A 74 5.17 0.53 -1.15
C HIS A 74 4.15 1.06 -0.15
N LEU A 75 3.91 0.32 0.93
CA LEU A 75 3.17 0.74 2.10
C LEU A 75 3.79 0.06 3.32
N TYR A 76 4.44 0.84 4.15
CA TYR A 76 5.14 0.36 5.33
C TYR A 76 4.80 1.22 6.54
N VAL A 77 4.60 0.56 7.68
CA VAL A 77 4.37 1.19 8.98
C VAL A 77 5.39 0.62 9.97
N HIS A 78 5.99 1.50 10.75
CA HIS A 78 6.96 1.11 11.79
C HIS A 78 6.36 0.02 12.70
N PRO A 79 7.08 -1.06 12.98
CA PRO A 79 6.53 -2.20 13.72
C PRO A 79 5.84 -1.84 15.04
N GLU A 80 6.40 -0.90 15.79
CA GLU A 80 5.85 -0.43 17.07
C GLU A 80 4.61 0.45 16.93
N HIS A 81 4.31 0.93 15.72
CA HIS A 81 3.18 1.81 15.41
C HIS A 81 2.13 1.17 14.51
N GLN A 82 2.23 -0.14 14.27
CA GLN A 82 1.20 -0.90 13.58
C GLN A 82 -0.09 -0.97 14.40
N ALA A 83 -1.22 -1.22 13.72
CA ALA A 83 -2.56 -1.25 14.32
C ALA A 83 -3.01 0.08 14.98
N SER A 84 -2.35 1.19 14.68
CA SER A 84 -2.68 2.54 15.17
C SER A 84 -3.47 3.40 14.15
N GLY A 85 -3.85 2.82 13.01
CA GLY A 85 -4.58 3.52 11.95
C GLY A 85 -3.70 4.20 10.89
N ILE A 86 -2.38 4.25 11.06
CA ILE A 86 -1.46 4.89 10.11
C ILE A 86 -1.58 4.27 8.71
N GLY A 87 -1.53 2.94 8.61
CA GLY A 87 -1.66 2.24 7.34
C GLY A 87 -2.99 2.53 6.63
N SER A 88 -4.09 2.55 7.38
CA SER A 88 -5.43 2.87 6.84
C SER A 88 -5.53 4.30 6.33
N THR A 89 -4.97 5.26 7.06
CA THR A 89 -4.93 6.68 6.66
C THR A 89 -4.13 6.85 5.36
N LEU A 90 -2.95 6.24 5.28
CA LEU A 90 -2.11 6.31 4.09
C LEU A 90 -2.76 5.63 2.87
N LEU A 91 -3.33 4.44 3.07
CA LEU A 91 -4.01 3.72 1.98
C LEU A 91 -5.22 4.50 1.46
N ALA A 92 -5.97 5.17 2.34
CA ALA A 92 -7.11 6.00 1.96
C ALA A 92 -6.73 7.15 1.01
N LEU A 93 -5.52 7.70 1.11
CA LEU A 93 -5.02 8.71 0.17
C LEU A 93 -4.91 8.14 -1.25
N ALA A 94 -4.36 6.95 -1.41
CA ALA A 94 -4.29 6.29 -2.70
C ALA A 94 -5.68 5.93 -3.23
N GLN A 95 -6.55 5.39 -2.38
CA GLN A 95 -7.92 5.03 -2.74
C GLN A 95 -8.77 6.23 -3.14
N SER A 96 -8.54 7.40 -2.56
CA SER A 96 -9.28 8.62 -2.94
C SER A 96 -8.79 9.23 -4.25
N SER A 97 -7.52 9.04 -4.61
CA SER A 97 -6.91 9.61 -5.81
C SER A 97 -7.00 8.72 -7.04
N GLN A 98 -7.20 7.41 -6.87
CA GLN A 98 -7.18 6.43 -7.95
C GLN A 98 -8.51 5.68 -8.05
N PRO A 99 -9.02 5.37 -9.28
CA PRO A 99 -10.27 4.62 -9.45
C PRO A 99 -10.11 3.12 -9.13
N SER A 100 -8.90 2.60 -9.28
CA SER A 100 -8.53 1.24 -8.92
C SER A 100 -7.08 1.16 -8.50
N LEU A 101 -6.75 0.16 -7.70
CA LEU A 101 -5.39 -0.07 -7.20
C LEU A 101 -5.04 -1.55 -7.29
N ARG A 102 -3.79 -1.83 -7.62
CA ARG A 102 -3.16 -3.15 -7.52
C ARG A 102 -1.94 -3.09 -6.64
N LEU A 103 -1.63 -4.19 -6.02
CA LEU A 103 -0.41 -4.36 -5.22
C LEU A 103 -0.01 -5.83 -5.13
N TRP A 104 1.29 -6.06 -4.92
CA TRP A 104 1.83 -7.37 -4.64
C TRP A 104 2.10 -7.55 -3.15
N THR A 105 1.85 -8.74 -2.65
CA THR A 105 2.22 -9.15 -1.29
C THR A 105 2.65 -10.62 -1.26
N PHE A 106 3.40 -11.02 -0.25
CA PHE A 106 3.81 -12.40 -0.07
C PHE A 106 2.77 -13.19 0.75
N PRO A 107 2.45 -14.44 0.39
CA PRO A 107 1.50 -15.27 1.13
C PRO A 107 1.80 -15.41 2.62
N CYS A 108 3.09 -15.42 2.98
CA CYS A 108 3.55 -15.52 4.37
C CYS A 108 3.29 -14.28 5.21
N ASN A 109 3.08 -13.12 4.58
CA ASN A 109 2.77 -11.87 5.28
C ASN A 109 1.26 -11.79 5.61
N LEU A 110 0.83 -12.58 6.58
CA LEU A 110 -0.58 -12.69 6.95
C LEU A 110 -1.18 -11.38 7.46
N LYS A 111 -0.39 -10.53 8.11
CA LYS A 111 -0.85 -9.22 8.58
C LYS A 111 -1.20 -8.31 7.40
N ALA A 112 -0.33 -8.24 6.40
CA ALA A 112 -0.58 -7.45 5.19
C ALA A 112 -1.80 -7.96 4.43
N ARG A 113 -1.94 -9.28 4.26
CA ARG A 113 -3.10 -9.89 3.59
C ARG A 113 -4.40 -9.51 4.28
N ARG A 114 -4.50 -9.68 5.59
CA ARG A 114 -5.69 -9.31 6.37
C ARG A 114 -5.98 -7.81 6.29
N PHE A 115 -4.92 -6.99 6.30
CA PHE A 115 -5.06 -5.54 6.17
C PHE A 115 -5.67 -5.15 4.82
N TYR A 116 -5.14 -5.65 3.71
CA TYR A 116 -5.66 -5.31 2.38
C TYR A 116 -7.06 -5.89 2.15
N GLU A 117 -7.33 -7.10 2.59
CA GLU A 117 -8.67 -7.71 2.47
C GLU A 117 -9.73 -6.92 3.25
N ARG A 118 -9.41 -6.40 4.44
CA ARG A 118 -10.31 -5.51 5.19
C ARG A 118 -10.54 -4.16 4.51
N HIS A 119 -9.63 -3.73 3.66
CA HIS A 119 -9.76 -2.48 2.88
C HIS A 119 -10.34 -2.70 1.48
N GLY A 120 -10.95 -3.86 1.24
CA GLY A 120 -11.69 -4.15 0.01
C GLY A 120 -10.87 -4.70 -1.14
N PHE A 121 -9.58 -5.01 -0.91
CA PHE A 121 -8.77 -5.70 -1.91
C PHE A 121 -9.12 -7.16 -1.98
N ARG A 122 -9.10 -7.72 -3.20
CA ARG A 122 -9.34 -9.13 -3.48
C ARG A 122 -8.18 -9.72 -4.27
N ILE A 123 -7.93 -11.01 -4.10
CA ILE A 123 -6.91 -11.73 -4.87
C ILE A 123 -7.31 -11.75 -6.34
N GLU A 124 -6.42 -11.26 -7.19
CA GLU A 124 -6.55 -11.31 -8.65
C GLU A 124 -5.73 -12.46 -9.25
N LYS A 125 -4.53 -12.70 -8.70
CA LYS A 125 -3.59 -13.69 -9.20
C LYS A 125 -2.64 -14.17 -8.09
N GLU A 126 -2.25 -15.43 -8.18
CA GLU A 126 -1.16 -15.99 -7.37
C GLU A 126 -0.07 -16.51 -8.28
N THR A 127 1.21 -16.36 -7.88
CA THR A 127 2.36 -16.86 -8.62
C THR A 127 3.26 -17.75 -7.75
N ASP A 128 4.12 -18.50 -8.39
CA ASP A 128 5.14 -19.32 -7.72
C ASP A 128 6.43 -18.56 -7.39
N GLY A 129 6.52 -17.29 -7.78
CA GLY A 129 7.66 -16.41 -7.53
C GLY A 129 8.80 -16.53 -8.54
N THR A 130 8.62 -17.28 -9.63
CA THR A 130 9.67 -17.47 -10.66
C THR A 130 10.12 -16.15 -11.28
N ASP A 131 9.20 -15.19 -11.39
CA ASP A 131 9.43 -13.91 -12.08
C ASP A 131 9.79 -12.76 -11.12
N ASN A 132 9.74 -12.94 -9.80
CA ASN A 132 10.12 -11.90 -8.85
C ASN A 132 11.57 -12.07 -8.34
N GLU A 133 12.12 -10.98 -7.81
CA GLU A 133 13.52 -10.91 -7.38
C GLU A 133 13.79 -11.83 -6.18
N GLU A 134 12.87 -11.93 -5.26
CA GLU A 134 12.98 -12.73 -4.04
C GLU A 134 12.86 -14.24 -4.31
N ARG A 135 12.37 -14.64 -5.49
CA ARG A 135 12.08 -16.04 -5.84
C ARG A 135 11.14 -16.71 -4.84
N GLN A 136 10.19 -15.94 -4.32
CA GLN A 136 9.17 -16.39 -3.39
C GLN A 136 7.78 -16.24 -4.00
N PRO A 137 6.84 -17.17 -3.72
CA PRO A 137 5.45 -17.00 -4.13
C PRO A 137 4.91 -15.62 -3.76
N ASP A 138 4.12 -15.03 -4.63
CA ASP A 138 3.47 -13.75 -4.38
C ASP A 138 2.00 -13.74 -4.80
N ILE A 139 1.27 -12.75 -4.31
CA ILE A 139 -0.15 -12.56 -4.53
C ILE A 139 -0.38 -11.15 -5.08
N LEU A 140 -1.05 -11.06 -6.22
CA LEU A 140 -1.56 -9.82 -6.75
C LEU A 140 -2.95 -9.55 -6.19
N TYR A 141 -3.10 -8.44 -5.48
CA TYR A 141 -4.37 -7.91 -5.01
C TYR A 141 -4.89 -6.79 -5.90
N HIS A 142 -6.19 -6.68 -6.01
CA HIS A 142 -6.88 -5.64 -6.76
C HIS A 142 -8.02 -5.05 -5.94
N TRP A 143 -8.14 -3.73 -6.00
CA TRP A 143 -9.24 -2.95 -5.45
C TRP A 143 -9.80 -2.02 -6.51
N THR A 144 -11.11 -1.88 -6.55
CA THR A 144 -11.83 -0.89 -7.37
C THR A 144 -12.74 -0.06 -6.49
N ARG A 145 -12.81 1.23 -6.78
CA ARG A 145 -13.76 2.11 -6.13
C ARG A 145 -15.17 1.64 -6.47
N CYS A 146 -16.04 1.46 -5.46
CA CYS A 146 -17.46 1.23 -5.70
C CYS A 146 -18.04 2.47 -6.40
N SER A 147 -18.50 2.32 -7.64
CA SER A 147 -19.29 3.35 -8.30
C SER A 147 -20.63 3.44 -7.58
N GLU A 148 -21.00 4.61 -7.08
CA GLU A 148 -22.35 4.95 -6.63
C GLU A 148 -23.35 5.03 -7.81
N ALA A 149 -23.24 4.14 -8.77
CA ALA A 149 -24.13 4.09 -9.92
C ALA A 149 -24.92 2.80 -9.86
N ASN A 150 -25.94 2.75 -9.01
CA ASN A 150 -27.17 1.98 -9.19
C ASN A 150 -28.11 2.11 -7.97
N PHE A 151 -28.30 3.36 -7.49
CA PHE A 151 -29.54 3.65 -6.81
C PHE A 151 -30.51 4.21 -7.86
N HIS A 152 -31.29 3.33 -8.49
CA HIS A 152 -32.49 3.72 -9.22
C HIS A 152 -33.64 3.77 -8.20
N PRO A 153 -34.09 4.94 -7.78
CA PRO A 153 -35.35 5.08 -7.08
C PRO A 153 -36.45 5.24 -8.12
N ASN A 154 -36.79 4.18 -8.82
CA ASN A 154 -37.99 4.17 -9.65
C ASN A 154 -38.44 2.75 -9.91
N GLU A 155 -39.14 2.18 -8.94
CA GLU A 155 -40.21 1.22 -9.15
C GLU A 155 -41.11 1.17 -7.91
N LEU A 156 -41.73 2.30 -7.62
CA LEU A 156 -43.04 2.28 -7.00
C LEU A 156 -44.01 2.84 -8.04
N GLY A 157 -44.27 2.00 -9.02
CA GLY A 157 -45.32 2.24 -10.00
C GLY A 157 -46.68 2.22 -9.33
N ASN A 158 -47.39 3.28 -9.56
CA ASN A 158 -48.85 3.41 -9.46
C ASN A 158 -49.58 2.12 -9.85
N SER A 159 -50.39 1.66 -8.95
CA SER A 159 -51.60 0.89 -9.28
C SER A 159 -52.70 1.29 -8.29
N LEU A 160 -53.30 2.43 -8.56
CA LEU A 160 -54.64 2.72 -8.09
C LEU A 160 -55.49 2.96 -9.34
N THR A 161 -56.31 2.00 -9.64
CA THR A 161 -57.50 2.18 -10.46
C THR A 161 -58.68 1.49 -9.82
N THR A 162 -59.61 2.34 -9.42
CA THR A 162 -61.09 2.12 -9.20
C THR A 162 -61.51 0.94 -8.41
#